data_26fe8173492ed9ef00c9705094c8104d
#
_entry.id   26fe8173492ed9ef00c9705094c8104d
#
_cell.length_a   1.000
_cell.length_b   1.000
_cell.length_c   1.000
_cell.angle_alpha   90.00
_cell.angle_beta   90.00
_cell.angle_gamma   90.00
#
_symmetry.space_group_name_H-M   'P 1'
#
loop_
_entity.id
_entity.type
_entity.pdbx_description
1 polymer ?
#
loop_
_entity_poly.entity_id
_entity_poly.type
_entity_poly.pdbx_seq_one_letter_code
_entity_poly.pdbx_strand_id
1 'polypeptide(L)'
;MRFLLISAMKKASLLCMIFISVSLFSGCVTSQQPQITPPGFDPAGYKTLRIDARKLQIIENWQMPMEPPYIEHMLEPTMSGLIVEWASRVLIPVGGSGELILNISKASVTVSELPKSADLASLFKNQQESKVRAEVKARLMWIQPIGDRNGTIEIDASASRTVPETATPNDYDVAVRQTMLDAITQMDDQVRLKTVEILGLVLP
;
A
#
# COMPACT_ATOMS: atom_id res chain seq x y z
N MET A 1 48.06 -54.24 -41.53
CA MET A 1 47.18 -53.08 -41.90
C MET A 1 45.82 -53.02 -41.17
N ARG A 2 45.42 -54.04 -40.42
CA ARG A 2 44.11 -54.05 -39.66
C ARG A 2 44.19 -53.46 -38.26
N PHE A 3 45.35 -53.42 -37.63
CA PHE A 3 45.54 -52.92 -36.25
C PHE A 3 45.51 -51.39 -36.14
N LEU A 4 45.94 -50.67 -37.16
CA LEU A 4 45.93 -49.17 -37.17
C LEU A 4 44.55 -48.57 -37.31
N LEU A 5 43.62 -49.22 -37.98
CA LEU A 5 42.22 -48.75 -38.16
C LEU A 5 41.37 -48.84 -36.89
N ILE A 6 41.63 -49.84 -36.03
CA ILE A 6 40.88 -50.05 -34.78
C ILE A 6 41.28 -49.00 -33.72
N SER A 7 42.56 -48.58 -33.73
CA SER A 7 43.06 -47.52 -32.80
C SER A 7 42.49 -46.13 -33.17
N ALA A 8 42.36 -45.83 -34.45
CA ALA A 8 41.79 -44.56 -34.92
C ALA A 8 40.29 -44.41 -34.62
N MET A 9 39.55 -45.50 -34.76
CA MET A 9 38.10 -45.54 -34.44
C MET A 9 37.81 -45.37 -32.95
N LYS A 10 38.64 -45.93 -32.04
CA LYS A 10 38.50 -45.75 -30.58
C LYS A 10 38.80 -44.31 -30.12
N LYS A 11 39.75 -43.62 -30.75
CA LYS A 11 40.06 -42.23 -30.46
C LYS A 11 38.97 -41.26 -30.97
N ALA A 12 38.38 -41.56 -32.15
CA ALA A 12 37.25 -40.77 -32.68
C ALA A 12 35.99 -40.92 -31.83
N SER A 13 35.67 -42.11 -31.33
CA SER A 13 34.53 -42.37 -30.44
C SER A 13 34.68 -41.69 -29.08
N LEU A 14 35.91 -41.63 -28.51
CA LEU A 14 36.19 -40.98 -27.25
C LEU A 14 36.06 -39.43 -27.36
N LEU A 15 36.48 -38.86 -28.51
CA LEU A 15 36.38 -37.43 -28.75
C LEU A 15 34.91 -37.00 -28.93
N CYS A 16 34.09 -37.83 -29.56
CA CYS A 16 32.66 -37.57 -29.73
C CYS A 16 31.89 -37.61 -28.40
N MET A 17 32.25 -38.52 -27.47
CA MET A 17 31.67 -38.60 -26.12
C MET A 17 31.98 -37.37 -25.26
N ILE A 18 33.16 -36.78 -25.40
CA ILE A 18 33.57 -35.59 -24.64
C ILE A 18 32.83 -34.35 -25.17
N PHE A 19 32.49 -34.28 -26.47
CA PHE A 19 31.74 -33.16 -27.03
C PHE A 19 30.27 -33.16 -26.65
N ILE A 20 29.66 -34.33 -26.40
CA ILE A 20 28.23 -34.46 -26.00
C ILE A 20 28.02 -34.08 -24.53
N SER A 21 29.05 -34.23 -23.67
CA SER A 21 28.96 -33.90 -22.24
C SER A 21 29.04 -32.41 -21.90
N VAL A 22 29.49 -31.56 -22.84
CA VAL A 22 29.62 -30.10 -22.62
C VAL A 22 28.36 -29.34 -22.95
N SER A 23 27.41 -29.95 -23.68
CA SER A 23 26.19 -29.26 -24.14
C SER A 23 25.04 -29.25 -23.13
N LEU A 24 25.18 -29.81 -21.92
CA LEU A 24 24.09 -29.92 -20.92
C LEU A 24 24.12 -28.88 -19.83
N PHE A 25 25.03 -27.91 -19.87
CA PHE A 25 25.04 -26.76 -18.96
C PHE A 25 24.45 -25.49 -19.62
N SER A 26 23.35 -25.65 -20.35
CA SER A 26 22.48 -24.50 -20.63
C SER A 26 21.71 -24.16 -19.35
N GLY A 27 22.40 -23.55 -18.39
CA GLY A 27 21.76 -22.99 -17.22
C GLY A 27 20.74 -21.97 -17.69
N CYS A 28 19.46 -22.21 -17.43
CA CYS A 28 18.45 -21.17 -17.48
C CYS A 28 18.91 -20.05 -16.56
N VAL A 29 19.45 -18.97 -17.12
CA VAL A 29 19.58 -17.70 -16.40
C VAL A 29 18.17 -17.18 -16.24
N THR A 30 17.53 -17.57 -15.15
CA THR A 30 16.29 -16.91 -14.71
C THR A 30 16.71 -15.49 -14.35
N SER A 31 16.42 -14.54 -15.23
CA SER A 31 16.52 -13.13 -14.89
C SER A 31 15.51 -12.89 -13.77
N GLN A 32 15.98 -12.88 -12.53
CA GLN A 32 15.17 -12.39 -11.42
C GLN A 32 14.94 -10.91 -11.68
N GLN A 33 13.75 -10.61 -12.16
CA GLN A 33 13.27 -9.24 -12.22
C GLN A 33 13.27 -8.70 -10.79
N PRO A 34 13.88 -7.53 -10.52
CA PRO A 34 13.91 -6.99 -9.17
C PRO A 34 12.48 -6.85 -8.65
N GLN A 35 12.13 -7.61 -7.63
CA GLN A 35 10.86 -7.46 -6.94
C GLN A 35 10.90 -6.15 -6.17
N ILE A 36 10.09 -5.18 -6.60
CA ILE A 36 9.86 -3.96 -5.86
C ILE A 36 8.98 -4.35 -4.67
N THR A 37 9.53 -4.30 -3.46
CA THR A 37 8.74 -4.52 -2.25
C THR A 37 7.71 -3.40 -2.12
N PRO A 38 6.43 -3.70 -1.90
CA PRO A 38 5.43 -2.66 -1.66
C PRO A 38 5.85 -1.78 -0.48
N PRO A 39 5.66 -0.45 -0.57
CA PRO A 39 6.06 0.45 0.51
C PRO A 39 5.31 0.11 1.79
N GLY A 40 6.04 0.03 2.91
CA GLY A 40 5.47 -0.13 4.24
C GLY A 40 5.01 1.22 4.79
N PHE A 41 4.13 1.18 5.79
CA PHE A 41 3.83 2.38 6.57
C PHE A 41 5.04 2.73 7.44
N ASP A 42 5.57 3.95 7.28
CA ASP A 42 6.64 4.47 8.13
C ASP A 42 6.08 5.58 9.03
N PRO A 43 5.77 5.27 10.29
CA PRO A 43 5.24 6.26 11.22
C PRO A 43 6.28 7.35 11.59
N ALA A 44 7.58 7.11 11.38
CA ALA A 44 8.63 8.09 11.66
C ALA A 44 8.58 9.29 10.70
N GLY A 45 7.92 9.14 9.54
CA GLY A 45 7.66 10.25 8.61
C GLY A 45 6.66 11.28 9.13
N TYR A 46 5.89 10.95 10.19
CA TYR A 46 4.86 11.81 10.75
C TYR A 46 5.29 12.38 12.11
N LYS A 47 5.23 13.70 12.26
CA LYS A 47 5.48 14.33 13.57
C LYS A 47 4.34 14.01 14.53
N THR A 48 4.68 13.67 15.77
CA THR A 48 3.69 13.44 16.83
C THR A 48 2.94 14.73 17.16
N LEU A 49 1.66 14.61 17.47
CA LEU A 49 0.81 15.66 18.02
C LEU A 49 0.57 15.35 19.49
N ARG A 50 1.07 16.23 20.37
CA ARG A 50 0.86 16.10 21.82
C ARG A 50 -0.50 16.68 22.19
N ILE A 51 -1.45 15.81 22.47
CA ILE A 51 -2.85 16.19 22.67
C ILE A 51 -3.15 16.40 24.15
N ASP A 52 -3.85 17.49 24.49
CA ASP A 52 -4.37 17.74 25.84
C ASP A 52 -5.56 16.81 26.14
N ALA A 53 -5.27 15.55 26.28
CA ALA A 53 -6.20 14.48 26.66
C ALA A 53 -5.45 13.45 27.49
N ARG A 54 -6.18 12.74 28.36
CA ARG A 54 -5.63 11.66 29.16
C ARG A 54 -5.55 10.34 28.37
N LYS A 55 -6.49 10.14 27.45
CA LYS A 55 -6.56 8.91 26.64
C LYS A 55 -7.01 9.19 25.21
N LEU A 56 -6.54 8.34 24.31
CA LEU A 56 -7.07 8.18 22.96
C LEU A 56 -7.99 6.96 22.92
N GLN A 57 -9.16 7.12 22.36
CA GLN A 57 -10.08 6.03 22.04
C GLN A 57 -10.27 5.98 20.53
N ILE A 58 -10.13 4.80 19.94
CA ILE A 58 -10.38 4.58 18.52
C ILE A 58 -11.61 3.71 18.39
N ILE A 59 -12.57 4.15 17.57
CA ILE A 59 -13.85 3.48 17.32
C ILE A 59 -13.90 3.19 15.83
N GLU A 60 -13.91 1.93 15.45
CA GLU A 60 -14.04 1.49 14.06
C GLU A 60 -15.51 1.16 13.78
N ASN A 61 -16.20 2.07 13.10
CA ASN A 61 -17.60 1.87 12.68
C ASN A 61 -17.70 1.43 11.21
N TRP A 62 -16.58 1.33 10.50
CA TRP A 62 -16.54 0.83 9.13
C TRP A 62 -16.72 -0.68 9.10
N GLN A 63 -17.76 -1.14 8.40
CA GLN A 63 -17.93 -2.55 8.08
C GLN A 63 -17.43 -2.79 6.66
N MET A 64 -16.34 -3.54 6.58
CA MET A 64 -15.65 -3.86 5.34
C MET A 64 -16.56 -4.71 4.43
N PRO A 65 -16.94 -4.24 3.23
CA PRO A 65 -17.64 -5.08 2.27
C PRO A 65 -16.71 -6.18 1.74
N MET A 66 -17.27 -7.39 1.59
CA MET A 66 -16.53 -8.56 1.10
C MET A 66 -16.83 -8.85 -0.37
N GLU A 67 -17.18 -7.83 -1.15
CA GLU A 67 -17.60 -7.95 -2.54
C GLU A 67 -17.02 -6.83 -3.41
N PRO A 68 -16.84 -7.05 -4.71
CA PRO A 68 -16.41 -6.00 -5.63
C PRO A 68 -17.32 -4.76 -5.57
N PRO A 69 -16.78 -3.56 -5.73
CA PRO A 69 -15.40 -3.24 -6.11
C PRO A 69 -14.40 -3.16 -4.93
N TYR A 70 -14.79 -3.54 -3.72
CA TYR A 70 -14.00 -3.44 -2.51
C TYR A 70 -12.96 -4.55 -2.42
N ILE A 71 -11.71 -4.20 -2.11
CA ILE A 71 -10.58 -5.14 -2.02
C ILE A 71 -9.89 -5.15 -0.66
N GLU A 72 -10.29 -4.29 0.29
CA GLU A 72 -9.60 -4.13 1.58
C GLU A 72 -9.53 -5.42 2.40
N HIS A 73 -10.46 -6.34 2.24
CA HIS A 73 -10.46 -7.66 2.90
C HIS A 73 -9.33 -8.60 2.44
N MET A 74 -8.70 -8.27 1.32
CA MET A 74 -7.54 -9.00 0.78
C MET A 74 -6.21 -8.33 1.12
N LEU A 75 -6.22 -7.18 1.82
CA LEU A 75 -5.04 -6.37 2.08
C LEU A 75 -4.53 -6.58 3.51
N GLU A 76 -3.21 -6.67 3.65
CA GLU A 76 -2.51 -6.71 4.94
C GLU A 76 -1.35 -5.71 4.95
N PRO A 77 -1.37 -4.70 5.85
CA PRO A 77 -2.48 -4.31 6.72
C PRO A 77 -3.68 -3.76 5.93
N THR A 78 -4.87 -3.81 6.53
CA THR A 78 -6.08 -3.18 5.97
C THR A 78 -5.97 -1.66 6.03
N MET A 79 -6.85 -0.95 5.31
CA MET A 79 -6.90 0.53 5.37
C MET A 79 -7.24 1.02 6.78
N SER A 80 -8.17 0.37 7.47
CA SER A 80 -8.52 0.65 8.87
C SER A 80 -7.32 0.41 9.79
N GLY A 81 -6.59 -0.69 9.61
CA GLY A 81 -5.37 -1.00 10.37
C GLY A 81 -4.29 0.09 10.25
N LEU A 82 -4.10 0.65 9.04
CA LEU A 82 -3.17 1.77 8.84
C LEU A 82 -3.60 3.04 9.57
N ILE A 83 -4.90 3.35 9.59
CA ILE A 83 -5.43 4.50 10.33
C ILE A 83 -5.22 4.32 11.83
N VAL A 84 -5.47 3.12 12.36
CA VAL A 84 -5.25 2.79 13.79
C VAL A 84 -3.77 2.90 14.16
N GLU A 85 -2.88 2.39 13.30
CA GLU A 85 -1.43 2.51 13.50
C GLU A 85 -0.98 3.98 13.48
N TRP A 86 -1.41 4.75 12.48
CA TRP A 86 -1.15 6.18 12.41
C TRP A 86 -1.63 6.90 13.67
N ALA A 87 -2.89 6.70 14.08
CA ALA A 87 -3.46 7.36 15.25
C ALA A 87 -2.67 7.05 16.53
N SER A 88 -2.29 5.79 16.73
CA SER A 88 -1.54 5.34 17.91
C SER A 88 -0.12 5.92 17.97
N ARG A 89 0.48 6.26 16.83
CA ARG A 89 1.84 6.80 16.74
C ARG A 89 1.89 8.32 16.70
N VAL A 90 0.88 8.94 16.10
CA VAL A 90 0.86 10.39 15.85
C VAL A 90 0.10 11.14 16.93
N LEU A 91 -1.05 10.64 17.38
CA LEU A 91 -1.89 11.29 18.38
C LEU A 91 -1.49 10.84 19.79
N ILE A 92 -0.60 11.58 20.45
CA ILE A 92 -0.05 11.20 21.75
C ILE A 92 -0.77 11.96 22.86
N PRO A 93 -1.63 11.30 23.66
CA PRO A 93 -2.25 11.91 24.83
C PRO A 93 -1.19 12.24 25.89
N VAL A 94 -1.11 13.48 26.29
CA VAL A 94 -0.16 13.97 27.32
C VAL A 94 -0.84 14.83 28.39
N GLY A 95 -2.16 15.05 28.28
CA GLY A 95 -2.95 15.80 29.28
C GLY A 95 -3.30 14.96 30.50
N GLY A 96 -3.62 15.64 31.61
CA GLY A 96 -4.04 15.00 32.86
C GLY A 96 -5.53 14.59 32.87
N SER A 97 -6.34 15.10 31.97
CA SER A 97 -7.79 14.88 31.88
C SER A 97 -8.25 14.90 30.43
N GLY A 98 -9.56 14.64 30.23
CA GLY A 98 -10.16 14.68 28.91
C GLY A 98 -9.94 13.42 28.07
N GLU A 99 -10.54 13.42 26.90
CA GLU A 99 -10.55 12.31 25.97
C GLU A 99 -10.40 12.80 24.54
N LEU A 100 -9.64 12.03 23.74
CA LEU A 100 -9.60 12.17 22.30
C LEU A 100 -10.23 10.91 21.71
N ILE A 101 -11.24 11.07 20.86
CA ILE A 101 -11.98 9.96 20.25
C ILE A 101 -11.85 10.07 18.75
N LEU A 102 -11.22 9.07 18.13
CA LEU A 102 -11.18 8.91 16.69
C LEU A 102 -12.23 7.89 16.26
N ASN A 103 -13.26 8.36 15.54
CA ASN A 103 -14.31 7.51 15.01
C ASN A 103 -14.10 7.35 13.49
N ILE A 104 -13.80 6.14 13.05
CA ILE A 104 -13.57 5.77 11.65
C ILE A 104 -14.90 5.30 11.06
N SER A 105 -15.50 6.10 10.18
CA SER A 105 -16.77 5.78 9.52
C SER A 105 -16.60 5.20 8.13
N LYS A 106 -15.43 5.38 7.49
CA LYS A 106 -15.07 4.75 6.21
C LYS A 106 -13.56 4.57 6.13
N ALA A 107 -13.14 3.37 5.71
CA ALA A 107 -11.74 3.02 5.46
C ALA A 107 -11.70 2.02 4.30
N SER A 108 -11.99 2.50 3.08
CA SER A 108 -12.22 1.62 1.94
C SER A 108 -11.10 1.71 0.90
N VAL A 109 -10.85 0.58 0.24
CA VAL A 109 -10.05 0.50 -0.97
C VAL A 109 -10.87 -0.18 -2.05
N THR A 110 -11.03 0.49 -3.18
CA THR A 110 -11.83 0.00 -4.30
C THR A 110 -11.01 -0.06 -5.57
N VAL A 111 -11.37 -1.01 -6.43
CA VAL A 111 -10.82 -1.14 -7.79
C VAL A 111 -11.96 -1.09 -8.78
N SER A 112 -11.83 -0.22 -9.76
CA SER A 112 -12.80 -0.12 -10.85
C SER A 112 -12.08 -0.13 -12.19
N GLU A 113 -12.68 -0.81 -13.17
CA GLU A 113 -12.20 -0.74 -14.55
C GLU A 113 -12.54 0.64 -15.13
N LEU A 114 -11.59 1.22 -15.85
CA LEU A 114 -11.84 2.46 -16.58
C LEU A 114 -12.47 2.14 -17.92
N PRO A 115 -13.50 2.90 -18.35
CA PRO A 115 -14.12 2.71 -19.64
C PRO A 115 -13.11 2.97 -20.76
N LYS A 116 -13.10 2.08 -21.75
CA LYS A 116 -12.28 2.28 -22.96
C LYS A 116 -12.76 3.55 -23.68
N SER A 117 -11.85 4.48 -23.94
CA SER A 117 -12.18 5.62 -24.78
C SER A 117 -12.51 5.16 -26.20
N ALA A 118 -13.64 5.61 -26.76
CA ALA A 118 -14.09 5.24 -28.11
C ALA A 118 -13.32 5.98 -29.23
N ASP A 119 -12.18 6.56 -28.93
CA ASP A 119 -11.39 7.32 -29.90
C ASP A 119 -10.58 6.39 -30.82
N LEU A 120 -10.43 6.74 -32.09
CA LEU A 120 -9.68 5.96 -33.08
C LEU A 120 -8.23 5.67 -32.67
N ALA A 121 -7.63 6.51 -31.83
CA ALA A 121 -6.34 6.29 -31.22
C ALA A 121 -6.33 5.14 -30.20
N SER A 122 -7.49 4.76 -29.63
CA SER A 122 -7.65 3.68 -28.67
C SER A 122 -7.62 2.29 -29.32
N LEU A 123 -7.86 2.20 -30.63
CA LEU A 123 -7.77 0.95 -31.41
C LEU A 123 -6.35 0.38 -31.44
N PHE A 124 -5.34 1.23 -31.20
CA PHE A 124 -3.93 0.85 -31.11
C PHE A 124 -3.43 0.70 -29.66
N LYS A 125 -4.25 1.06 -28.65
CA LYS A 125 -3.96 0.87 -27.24
C LYS A 125 -5.01 -0.05 -26.64
N ASN A 126 -4.80 -1.34 -26.76
CA ASN A 126 -5.66 -2.37 -26.17
C ASN A 126 -5.42 -2.49 -24.65
N GLN A 127 -5.31 -1.37 -23.93
CA GLN A 127 -5.02 -1.36 -22.52
C GLN A 127 -6.29 -1.04 -21.74
N GLN A 128 -6.85 -2.05 -21.08
CA GLN A 128 -7.75 -1.82 -19.96
C GLN A 128 -6.91 -1.25 -18.83
N GLU A 129 -7.38 -0.17 -18.23
CA GLU A 129 -6.76 0.44 -17.07
C GLU A 129 -7.69 0.22 -15.89
N SER A 130 -7.13 -0.16 -14.76
CA SER A 130 -7.86 -0.23 -13.51
C SER A 130 -7.53 1.00 -12.68
N LYS A 131 -8.52 1.55 -12.00
CA LYS A 131 -8.36 2.63 -11.05
C LYS A 131 -8.47 2.08 -9.63
N VAL A 132 -7.39 2.16 -8.89
CA VAL A 132 -7.37 1.94 -7.44
C VAL A 132 -7.73 3.25 -6.76
N ARG A 133 -8.62 3.20 -5.76
CA ARG A 133 -9.00 4.35 -4.95
C ARG A 133 -9.07 3.96 -3.48
N ALA A 134 -8.39 4.72 -2.63
CA ALA A 134 -8.47 4.63 -1.17
C ALA A 134 -9.27 5.83 -0.64
N GLU A 135 -10.17 5.60 0.31
CA GLU A 135 -10.98 6.64 0.93
C GLU A 135 -11.03 6.46 2.44
N VAL A 136 -10.84 7.57 3.15
CA VAL A 136 -10.94 7.68 4.61
C VAL A 136 -11.97 8.72 4.97
N LYS A 137 -12.97 8.33 5.77
CA LYS A 137 -13.84 9.28 6.48
C LYS A 137 -13.77 8.98 7.96
N ALA A 138 -13.44 9.99 8.73
CA ALA A 138 -13.34 9.87 10.18
C ALA A 138 -13.71 11.18 10.85
N ARG A 139 -14.02 11.07 12.14
CA ARG A 139 -14.27 12.21 13.01
C ARG A 139 -13.37 12.11 14.22
N LEU A 140 -12.59 13.15 14.47
CA LEU A 140 -11.78 13.29 15.67
C LEU A 140 -12.48 14.24 16.61
N MET A 141 -12.86 13.75 17.79
CA MET A 141 -13.56 14.54 18.83
C MET A 141 -12.65 14.67 20.03
N TRP A 142 -12.47 15.89 20.51
CA TRP A 142 -11.75 16.21 21.73
C TRP A 142 -12.69 16.76 22.76
N ILE A 143 -12.64 16.22 23.97
CA ILE A 143 -13.45 16.60 25.10
C ILE A 143 -12.53 16.85 26.29
N GLN A 144 -12.48 18.09 26.78
CA GLN A 144 -11.65 18.49 27.91
C GLN A 144 -12.53 19.11 28.99
N PRO A 145 -12.86 18.35 30.06
CA PRO A 145 -13.74 18.84 31.13
C PRO A 145 -13.19 20.04 31.89
N ILE A 146 -11.85 20.13 31.98
CA ILE A 146 -11.22 21.28 32.65
C ILE A 146 -11.31 22.49 31.71
N GLY A 147 -12.11 23.47 32.13
CA GLY A 147 -12.35 24.69 31.33
C GLY A 147 -13.43 24.51 30.26
N ASP A 148 -14.19 23.42 30.29
CA ASP A 148 -15.33 23.12 29.39
C ASP A 148 -14.96 23.33 27.91
N ARG A 149 -13.82 22.74 27.52
CA ARG A 149 -13.28 22.86 26.15
C ARG A 149 -13.60 21.60 25.35
N ASN A 150 -13.94 21.79 24.11
CA ASN A 150 -14.17 20.69 23.17
C ASN A 150 -13.82 21.13 21.75
N GLY A 151 -13.67 20.14 20.88
CA GLY A 151 -13.42 20.37 19.46
C GLY A 151 -13.75 19.15 18.64
N THR A 152 -14.07 19.38 17.38
CA THR A 152 -14.36 18.30 16.43
C THR A 152 -13.68 18.58 15.09
N ILE A 153 -13.02 17.57 14.53
CA ILE A 153 -12.40 17.63 13.23
C ILE A 153 -13.05 16.55 12.36
N GLU A 154 -13.69 16.98 11.28
CA GLU A 154 -14.18 16.09 10.23
C GLU A 154 -13.03 15.84 9.24
N ILE A 155 -12.80 14.57 8.92
CA ILE A 155 -11.76 14.10 8.02
C ILE A 155 -12.42 13.44 6.83
N ASP A 156 -12.05 13.85 5.62
CA ASP A 156 -12.47 13.25 4.35
C ASP A 156 -11.28 13.28 3.39
N ALA A 157 -10.52 12.18 3.36
CA ALA A 157 -9.32 12.06 2.56
C ALA A 157 -9.48 10.94 1.53
N SER A 158 -8.95 11.16 0.33
CA SER A 158 -8.97 10.12 -0.71
C SER A 158 -7.81 10.26 -1.68
N ALA A 159 -7.22 9.15 -2.05
CA ALA A 159 -6.22 9.08 -3.10
C ALA A 159 -6.64 8.08 -4.18
N SER A 160 -6.14 8.26 -5.39
CA SER A 160 -6.38 7.29 -6.45
C SER A 160 -5.21 7.20 -7.42
N ARG A 161 -5.01 6.01 -7.98
CA ARG A 161 -3.96 5.71 -8.94
C ARG A 161 -4.49 4.80 -10.03
N THR A 162 -4.10 5.06 -11.26
CA THR A 162 -4.40 4.18 -12.40
C THR A 162 -3.30 3.13 -12.54
N VAL A 163 -3.70 1.89 -12.78
CA VAL A 163 -2.82 0.75 -13.00
C VAL A 163 -3.10 0.18 -14.40
N PRO A 164 -2.11 0.13 -15.30
CA PRO A 164 -2.30 -0.42 -16.64
C PRO A 164 -2.52 -1.94 -16.59
N GLU A 165 -3.23 -2.48 -17.57
CA GLU A 165 -3.46 -3.94 -17.68
C GLU A 165 -2.15 -4.74 -17.80
N THR A 166 -1.10 -4.12 -18.33
CA THR A 166 0.23 -4.73 -18.46
C THR A 166 1.05 -4.74 -17.18
N ALA A 167 0.52 -4.18 -16.09
CA ALA A 167 1.21 -4.18 -14.80
C ALA A 167 1.40 -5.62 -14.29
N THR A 168 2.56 -5.90 -13.73
CA THR A 168 2.77 -7.17 -13.03
C THR A 168 1.96 -7.21 -11.73
N PRO A 169 1.67 -8.39 -11.16
CA PRO A 169 1.02 -8.47 -9.86
C PRO A 169 1.73 -7.65 -8.78
N ASN A 170 3.06 -7.62 -8.80
CA ASN A 170 3.84 -6.81 -7.85
C ASN A 170 3.65 -5.30 -8.08
N ASP A 171 3.59 -4.83 -9.34
CA ASP A 171 3.34 -3.42 -9.64
C ASP A 171 1.94 -3.00 -9.18
N TYR A 172 0.97 -3.92 -9.30
CA TYR A 172 -0.38 -3.73 -8.79
C TYR A 172 -0.39 -3.58 -7.26
N ASP A 173 0.29 -4.48 -6.53
CA ASP A 173 0.38 -4.43 -5.08
C ASP A 173 1.08 -3.14 -4.59
N VAL A 174 2.14 -2.73 -5.28
CA VAL A 174 2.82 -1.45 -5.02
C VAL A 174 1.87 -0.28 -5.22
N ALA A 175 1.10 -0.27 -6.32
CA ALA A 175 0.16 0.80 -6.62
C ALA A 175 -0.97 0.88 -5.57
N VAL A 176 -1.52 -0.26 -5.15
CA VAL A 176 -2.53 -0.33 -4.08
C VAL A 176 -1.96 0.24 -2.79
N ARG A 177 -0.81 -0.26 -2.36
CA ARG A 177 -0.16 0.18 -1.12
C ARG A 177 0.15 1.68 -1.14
N GLN A 178 0.71 2.17 -2.24
CA GLN A 178 1.02 3.60 -2.37
C GLN A 178 -0.25 4.46 -2.32
N THR A 179 -1.35 4.01 -2.94
CA THR A 179 -2.64 4.73 -2.89
C THR A 179 -3.18 4.82 -1.47
N MET A 180 -3.05 3.74 -0.67
CA MET A 180 -3.44 3.75 0.74
C MET A 180 -2.59 4.75 1.55
N LEU A 181 -1.28 4.74 1.37
CA LEU A 181 -0.36 5.65 2.07
C LEU A 181 -0.59 7.11 1.67
N ASP A 182 -0.88 7.39 0.39
CA ASP A 182 -1.22 8.73 -0.08
C ASP A 182 -2.51 9.24 0.60
N ALA A 183 -3.51 8.38 0.82
CA ALA A 183 -4.73 8.73 1.54
C ALA A 183 -4.47 8.99 3.04
N ILE A 184 -3.59 8.21 3.69
CA ILE A 184 -3.14 8.46 5.07
C ILE A 184 -2.42 9.80 5.19
N THR A 185 -1.55 10.13 4.23
CA THR A 185 -0.85 11.41 4.20
C THR A 185 -1.82 12.59 4.10
N GLN A 186 -2.80 12.51 3.20
CA GLN A 186 -3.84 13.54 3.11
C GLN A 186 -4.69 13.66 4.38
N MET A 187 -4.98 12.54 5.04
CA MET A 187 -5.66 12.51 6.33
C MET A 187 -4.84 13.23 7.40
N ASP A 188 -3.54 12.94 7.51
CA ASP A 188 -2.62 13.58 8.46
C ASP A 188 -2.55 15.09 8.23
N ASP A 189 -2.41 15.52 6.97
CA ASP A 189 -2.39 16.93 6.59
C ASP A 189 -3.68 17.66 7.02
N GLN A 190 -4.84 17.04 6.80
CA GLN A 190 -6.13 17.62 7.23
C GLN A 190 -6.22 17.73 8.75
N VAL A 191 -5.78 16.72 9.49
CA VAL A 191 -5.77 16.74 10.96
C VAL A 191 -4.88 17.87 11.45
N ARG A 192 -3.65 17.98 10.92
CA ARG A 192 -2.70 19.05 11.31
C ARG A 192 -3.24 20.44 11.02
N LEU A 193 -3.80 20.63 9.83
CA LEU A 193 -4.37 21.92 9.45
C LEU A 193 -5.50 22.34 10.40
N LYS A 194 -6.40 21.41 10.73
CA LYS A 194 -7.58 21.72 11.56
C LYS A 194 -7.28 21.73 13.06
N THR A 195 -6.24 21.05 13.53
CA THR A 195 -5.86 21.09 14.96
C THR A 195 -5.40 22.46 15.40
N VAL A 196 -4.81 23.28 14.51
CA VAL A 196 -4.41 24.65 14.85
C VAL A 196 -5.59 25.60 15.09
N GLU A 197 -6.78 25.25 14.59
CA GLU A 197 -8.01 26.02 14.77
C GLU A 197 -8.65 25.78 16.15
N ILE A 198 -8.29 24.69 16.83
CA ILE A 198 -8.84 24.30 18.12
C ILE A 198 -7.85 24.69 19.23
N LEU A 199 -8.13 25.80 19.89
CA LEU A 199 -7.25 26.35 20.92
C LEU A 199 -7.05 25.36 22.09
N GLY A 200 -5.80 25.02 22.35
CA GLY A 200 -5.40 24.17 23.46
C GLY A 200 -5.56 22.68 23.22
N LEU A 201 -5.92 22.25 22.01
CA LEU A 201 -5.97 20.82 21.66
C LEU A 201 -4.56 20.24 21.60
N VAL A 202 -3.63 20.92 20.94
CA VAL A 202 -2.22 20.51 20.82
C VAL A 202 -1.36 21.29 21.80
N LEU A 203 -0.59 20.57 22.61
CA LEU A 203 0.37 21.15 23.56
C LEU A 203 1.76 21.30 22.90
N PRO A 204 2.54 22.32 23.31
CA PRO A 204 3.88 22.56 22.78
C PRO A 204 4.88 21.45 23.08
#